data_eeee7e4234e4a155d29c11e3433be652
#
_entry.id   eeee7e4234e4a155d29c11e3433be652
#
_cell.length_a   1.000
_cell.length_b   1.000
_cell.length_c   1.000
_cell.angle_alpha   90.00
_cell.angle_beta   90.00
_cell.angle_gamma   90.00
#
_symmetry.space_group_name_H-M   'P 1'
#
loop_
_entity.id
_entity.type
_entity.pdbx_description
1 polymer ?
#
loop_
_entity_poly.entity_id
_entity_poly.type
_entity_poly.pdbx_seq_one_letter_code
_entity_poly.pdbx_strand_id
1 'polypeptide(L)'
;DQDNYARKSHQLAAQAWDCGQLDQEVMTVWLAGKSAPVSRDNTVRANSSAEDYQRLKPAFDRRHGSVTAANSSILTDGAAAVIMMTESRARDLGLRPLGFLRSYAFTAADVWRDMLLGPAFASPVALERAGITLQDLTLIEMHEAFAAQVLVNQKMFSDPQFASETLKRMQPLGEIDPQRFNVQGGSLAYGHPFAATGARMITQTLHELRRRGGGLGLVTACAAGGLGAAMVLEVE
;
A
#
# COMPACT_ATOMS: atom_id res chain seq x y z
N ASP A 1 -12.29 -2.57 14.87
CA ASP A 1 -11.52 -1.66 14.01
C ASP A 1 -10.92 -2.39 12.80
N GLN A 2 -10.20 -3.54 13.02
CA GLN A 2 -9.53 -4.30 11.96
C GLN A 2 -10.50 -4.77 10.88
N ASP A 3 -11.64 -5.34 11.25
CA ASP A 3 -12.65 -5.81 10.31
C ASP A 3 -13.29 -4.66 9.53
N ASN A 4 -13.53 -3.52 10.18
CA ASN A 4 -14.04 -2.32 9.52
C ASN A 4 -13.05 -1.77 8.50
N TYR A 5 -11.75 -1.77 8.84
CA TYR A 5 -10.70 -1.38 7.93
C TYR A 5 -10.64 -2.30 6.70
N ALA A 6 -10.64 -3.62 6.93
CA ALA A 6 -10.61 -4.60 5.85
C ALA A 6 -11.83 -4.50 4.93
N ARG A 7 -13.03 -4.33 5.49
CA ARG A 7 -14.25 -4.08 4.71
C ARG A 7 -14.14 -2.82 3.85
N LYS A 8 -13.62 -1.73 4.44
CA LYS A 8 -13.39 -0.47 3.71
C LYS A 8 -12.44 -0.69 2.53
N SER A 9 -11.34 -1.42 2.73
CA SER A 9 -10.39 -1.75 1.65
C SER A 9 -11.09 -2.48 0.50
N HIS A 10 -11.90 -3.50 0.78
CA HIS A 10 -12.68 -4.19 -0.24
C HIS A 10 -13.72 -3.30 -0.94
N GLN A 11 -14.40 -2.41 -0.22
CA GLN A 11 -15.39 -1.48 -0.80
C GLN A 11 -14.70 -0.48 -1.74
N LEU A 12 -13.58 0.09 -1.33
CA LEU A 12 -12.80 1.01 -2.16
C LEU A 12 -12.25 0.32 -3.42
N ALA A 13 -11.76 -0.92 -3.28
CA ALA A 13 -11.29 -1.72 -4.42
C ALA A 13 -12.42 -2.01 -5.42
N ALA A 14 -13.60 -2.38 -4.93
CA ALA A 14 -14.77 -2.59 -5.78
C ALA A 14 -15.17 -1.30 -6.51
N GLN A 15 -15.22 -0.18 -5.80
CA GLN A 15 -15.53 1.12 -6.38
C GLN A 15 -14.50 1.52 -7.46
N ALA A 16 -13.19 1.30 -7.20
CA ALA A 16 -12.15 1.59 -8.17
C ALA A 16 -12.32 0.80 -9.46
N TRP A 17 -12.69 -0.48 -9.37
CA TRP A 17 -13.03 -1.31 -10.52
C TRP A 17 -14.28 -0.84 -11.25
N ASP A 18 -15.36 -0.56 -10.50
CA ASP A 18 -16.65 -0.22 -11.09
C ASP A 18 -16.64 1.16 -11.76
N CYS A 19 -15.77 2.07 -11.30
CA CYS A 19 -15.55 3.39 -11.92
C CYS A 19 -14.46 3.39 -13.01
N GLY A 20 -13.88 2.24 -13.37
CA GLY A 20 -12.86 2.13 -14.43
C GLY A 20 -11.51 2.78 -14.06
N GLN A 21 -11.25 3.04 -12.78
CA GLN A 21 -10.01 3.68 -12.34
C GLN A 21 -8.77 2.81 -12.59
N LEU A 22 -8.95 1.48 -12.63
CA LEU A 22 -7.87 0.51 -12.82
C LEU A 22 -7.64 0.13 -14.30
N ASP A 23 -8.48 0.59 -15.22
CA ASP A 23 -8.45 0.15 -16.63
C ASP A 23 -7.15 0.51 -17.36
N GLN A 24 -6.45 1.57 -16.91
CA GLN A 24 -5.19 2.01 -17.53
C GLN A 24 -3.95 1.29 -16.97
N GLU A 25 -4.09 0.59 -15.86
CA GLU A 25 -2.97 -0.04 -15.15
C GLU A 25 -3.06 -1.57 -15.08
N VAL A 26 -4.24 -2.14 -15.31
CA VAL A 26 -4.47 -3.58 -15.28
C VAL A 26 -4.65 -4.11 -16.70
N MET A 27 -3.73 -4.98 -17.12
CA MET A 27 -3.80 -5.60 -18.42
C MET A 27 -4.65 -6.88 -18.39
N THR A 28 -5.42 -7.09 -19.45
CA THR A 28 -6.15 -8.35 -19.67
C THR A 28 -5.18 -9.47 -20.03
N VAL A 29 -5.27 -10.61 -19.34
CA VAL A 29 -4.43 -11.78 -19.55
C VAL A 29 -5.24 -12.91 -20.16
N TRP A 30 -4.73 -13.49 -21.25
CA TRP A 30 -5.29 -14.68 -21.89
C TRP A 30 -4.49 -15.90 -21.46
N LEU A 31 -5.08 -16.72 -20.62
CA LEU A 31 -4.43 -17.94 -20.13
C LEU A 31 -4.58 -19.08 -21.15
N ALA A 32 -3.50 -19.80 -21.41
CA ALA A 32 -3.51 -20.96 -22.29
C ALA A 32 -4.56 -21.99 -21.82
N GLY A 33 -5.39 -22.46 -22.74
CA GLY A 33 -6.42 -23.46 -22.46
C GLY A 33 -7.68 -22.91 -21.75
N LYS A 34 -7.80 -21.59 -21.55
CA LYS A 34 -9.01 -20.95 -21.03
C LYS A 34 -9.80 -20.27 -22.15
N SER A 35 -11.12 -20.35 -22.09
CA SER A 35 -12.02 -19.75 -23.08
C SER A 35 -12.30 -18.26 -22.82
N ALA A 36 -12.02 -17.76 -21.63
CA ALA A 36 -12.24 -16.38 -21.25
C ALA A 36 -10.97 -15.73 -20.69
N PRO A 37 -10.75 -14.43 -20.94
CA PRO A 37 -9.63 -13.69 -20.36
C PRO A 37 -9.83 -13.45 -18.88
N VAL A 38 -8.71 -13.16 -18.17
CA VAL A 38 -8.70 -12.60 -16.83
C VAL A 38 -8.40 -11.12 -16.96
N SER A 39 -9.37 -10.27 -16.61
CA SER A 39 -9.27 -8.82 -16.72
C SER A 39 -9.53 -8.09 -15.41
N ARG A 40 -9.89 -8.82 -14.34
CA ARG A 40 -10.24 -8.23 -13.05
C ARG A 40 -9.80 -9.18 -11.93
N ASP A 41 -9.40 -8.59 -10.78
CA ASP A 41 -9.12 -9.35 -9.56
C ASP A 41 -10.36 -10.09 -9.08
N ASN A 42 -10.17 -11.35 -8.66
CA ASN A 42 -11.24 -12.23 -8.20
C ASN A 42 -11.34 -12.32 -6.67
N THR A 43 -10.53 -11.57 -5.95
CA THR A 43 -10.46 -11.58 -4.48
C THR A 43 -11.31 -10.49 -3.83
N VAL A 44 -11.75 -9.48 -4.59
CA VAL A 44 -12.51 -8.33 -4.09
C VAL A 44 -13.91 -8.76 -3.63
N ARG A 45 -14.27 -8.44 -2.37
CA ARG A 45 -15.52 -8.84 -1.72
C ARG A 45 -16.34 -7.60 -1.32
N ALA A 46 -16.92 -6.91 -2.30
CA ALA A 46 -17.66 -5.67 -2.12
C ALA A 46 -18.84 -5.79 -1.13
N ASN A 47 -19.53 -6.95 -1.14
CA ASN A 47 -20.78 -7.18 -0.46
C ASN A 47 -20.65 -7.92 0.88
N SER A 48 -19.44 -8.00 1.44
CA SER A 48 -19.23 -8.65 2.75
C SER A 48 -19.88 -7.84 3.88
N SER A 49 -20.64 -8.52 4.73
CA SER A 49 -21.29 -7.93 5.90
C SER A 49 -20.38 -7.93 7.12
N ALA A 50 -20.70 -7.18 8.16
CA ALA A 50 -19.96 -7.21 9.42
C ALA A 50 -20.03 -8.61 10.09
N GLU A 51 -21.17 -9.28 9.95
CA GLU A 51 -21.41 -10.62 10.47
C GLU A 51 -20.51 -11.68 9.83
N ASP A 52 -20.15 -11.51 8.56
CA ASP A 52 -19.24 -12.42 7.86
C ASP A 52 -17.85 -12.41 8.50
N TYR A 53 -17.38 -11.24 8.92
CA TYR A 53 -16.11 -11.10 9.63
C TYR A 53 -16.17 -11.67 11.05
N GLN A 54 -17.26 -11.40 11.79
CA GLN A 54 -17.43 -11.86 13.19
C GLN A 54 -17.52 -13.38 13.33
N ARG A 55 -17.91 -14.10 12.28
CA ARG A 55 -17.97 -15.57 12.28
C ARG A 55 -16.61 -16.25 12.18
N LEU A 56 -15.59 -15.51 11.77
CA LEU A 56 -14.26 -16.06 11.55
C LEU A 56 -13.50 -16.19 12.86
N LYS A 57 -12.77 -17.29 12.98
CA LYS A 57 -11.93 -17.53 14.14
C LYS A 57 -10.54 -16.91 13.94
N PRO A 58 -9.93 -16.39 15.03
CA PRO A 58 -8.55 -15.93 14.98
C PRO A 58 -7.58 -16.99 14.45
N ALA A 59 -6.63 -16.54 13.61
CA ALA A 59 -5.71 -17.43 12.92
C ALA A 59 -4.52 -17.86 13.80
N PHE A 60 -3.98 -16.94 14.61
CA PHE A 60 -2.76 -17.15 15.37
C PHE A 60 -3.04 -17.50 16.84
N ASP A 61 -3.65 -16.62 17.59
CA ASP A 61 -4.10 -16.90 18.95
C ASP A 61 -5.61 -17.13 18.94
N ARG A 62 -6.00 -18.40 19.11
CA ARG A 62 -7.42 -18.79 19.04
C ARG A 62 -8.27 -18.31 20.22
N ARG A 63 -7.65 -17.93 21.35
CA ARG A 63 -8.38 -17.49 22.56
C ARG A 63 -8.51 -15.99 22.67
N HIS A 64 -7.44 -15.26 22.32
CA HIS A 64 -7.33 -13.82 22.57
C HIS A 64 -6.98 -13.02 21.30
N GLY A 65 -6.72 -13.69 20.18
CA GLY A 65 -6.37 -13.05 18.93
C GLY A 65 -7.55 -12.36 18.25
N SER A 66 -7.22 -11.40 17.39
CA SER A 66 -8.18 -10.64 16.59
C SER A 66 -7.88 -10.70 15.08
N VAL A 67 -6.74 -11.28 14.71
CA VAL A 67 -6.35 -11.43 13.30
C VAL A 67 -7.02 -12.66 12.72
N THR A 68 -7.82 -12.47 11.67
CA THR A 68 -8.59 -13.51 10.98
C THR A 68 -8.24 -13.56 9.50
N ALA A 69 -8.72 -14.56 8.79
CA ALA A 69 -8.56 -14.64 7.33
C ALA A 69 -9.20 -13.45 6.59
N ALA A 70 -10.23 -12.80 7.15
CA ALA A 70 -10.91 -11.69 6.48
C ALA A 70 -10.18 -10.35 6.69
N ASN A 71 -9.38 -10.19 7.74
CA ASN A 71 -8.61 -8.97 7.98
C ASN A 71 -7.10 -9.14 7.74
N SER A 72 -6.76 -10.16 6.94
CA SER A 72 -5.41 -10.50 6.46
C SER A 72 -5.39 -10.52 4.94
N SER A 73 -4.29 -10.10 4.32
CA SER A 73 -4.12 -10.23 2.87
C SER A 73 -4.01 -11.70 2.45
N ILE A 74 -4.60 -12.03 1.32
CA ILE A 74 -4.57 -13.38 0.75
C ILE A 74 -3.31 -13.51 -0.12
N LEU A 75 -2.62 -14.65 -0.03
CA LEU A 75 -1.59 -15.01 -0.99
C LEU A 75 -2.24 -15.30 -2.34
N THR A 76 -1.78 -14.63 -3.38
CA THR A 76 -2.36 -14.70 -4.73
C THR A 76 -1.27 -14.86 -5.77
N ASP A 77 -1.66 -15.33 -6.94
CA ASP A 77 -0.84 -15.18 -8.13
C ASP A 77 -0.98 -13.74 -8.65
N GLY A 78 0.09 -13.22 -9.23
CA GLY A 78 0.08 -11.88 -9.82
C GLY A 78 1.44 -11.49 -10.38
N ALA A 79 1.44 -10.56 -11.32
CA ALA A 79 2.63 -9.95 -11.89
C ALA A 79 2.42 -8.46 -12.06
N ALA A 80 3.46 -7.68 -11.83
CA ALA A 80 3.48 -6.25 -12.11
C ALA A 80 4.86 -5.85 -12.63
N ALA A 81 4.91 -4.86 -13.51
CA ALA A 81 6.14 -4.38 -14.09
C ALA A 81 6.18 -2.84 -14.11
N VAL A 82 7.33 -2.28 -13.78
CA VAL A 82 7.64 -0.86 -13.89
C VAL A 82 8.93 -0.71 -14.67
N ILE A 83 8.92 0.11 -15.71
CA ILE A 83 10.13 0.46 -16.45
C ILE A 83 10.70 1.74 -15.86
N MET A 84 11.97 1.68 -15.43
CA MET A 84 12.68 2.83 -14.88
C MET A 84 13.85 3.22 -15.79
N MET A 85 14.03 4.51 -15.98
CA MET A 85 15.16 5.08 -16.70
C MET A 85 15.44 6.50 -16.23
N THR A 86 16.55 7.08 -16.65
CA THR A 86 16.82 8.50 -16.40
C THR A 86 15.88 9.37 -17.25
N GLU A 87 15.58 10.58 -16.75
CA GLU A 87 14.76 11.54 -17.47
C GLU A 87 15.35 11.87 -18.84
N SER A 88 16.67 12.03 -18.94
CA SER A 88 17.35 12.23 -20.23
C SER A 88 17.08 11.10 -21.21
N ARG A 89 17.14 9.85 -20.73
CA ARG A 89 16.87 8.69 -21.59
C ARG A 89 15.42 8.62 -22.05
N ALA A 90 14.47 8.96 -21.19
CA ALA A 90 13.06 9.02 -21.57
C ALA A 90 12.83 10.08 -22.67
N ARG A 91 13.45 11.24 -22.51
CA ARG A 91 13.41 12.33 -23.48
C ARG A 91 14.02 11.90 -24.84
N ASP A 92 15.20 11.28 -24.82
CA ASP A 92 15.86 10.79 -26.06
C ASP A 92 15.01 9.77 -26.81
N LEU A 93 14.22 8.98 -26.10
CA LEU A 93 13.29 7.97 -26.68
C LEU A 93 11.92 8.56 -27.01
N GLY A 94 11.65 9.84 -26.77
CA GLY A 94 10.34 10.47 -26.98
C GLY A 94 9.26 9.92 -26.05
N LEU A 95 9.64 9.32 -24.91
CA LEU A 95 8.72 8.74 -23.93
C LEU A 95 8.29 9.81 -22.90
N ARG A 96 7.00 9.85 -22.60
CA ARG A 96 6.47 10.67 -21.52
C ARG A 96 6.47 9.86 -20.23
N PRO A 97 7.22 10.25 -19.19
CA PRO A 97 7.21 9.56 -17.89
C PRO A 97 5.82 9.53 -17.28
N LEU A 98 5.45 8.44 -16.61
CA LEU A 98 4.24 8.40 -15.79
C LEU A 98 4.41 9.25 -14.51
N GLY A 99 5.62 9.31 -13.99
CA GLY A 99 6.04 10.13 -12.87
C GLY A 99 7.51 9.90 -12.54
N PHE A 100 7.95 10.44 -11.43
CA PHE A 100 9.35 10.45 -11.02
C PHE A 100 9.53 9.84 -9.63
N LEU A 101 10.63 9.13 -9.42
CA LEU A 101 11.09 8.68 -8.10
C LEU A 101 11.93 9.80 -7.48
N ARG A 102 11.42 10.42 -6.40
CA ARG A 102 12.10 11.50 -5.66
C ARG A 102 13.08 10.98 -4.63
N SER A 103 12.66 9.99 -3.87
CA SER A 103 13.49 9.36 -2.84
C SER A 103 13.01 7.96 -2.53
N TYR A 104 13.86 7.20 -1.84
CA TYR A 104 13.49 5.91 -1.27
C TYR A 104 14.29 5.61 -0.01
N ALA A 105 13.76 4.69 0.80
CA ALA A 105 14.43 4.15 1.98
C ALA A 105 14.13 2.67 2.14
N PHE A 106 15.12 1.92 2.58
CA PHE A 106 14.98 0.57 3.12
C PHE A 106 15.46 0.59 4.57
N THR A 107 14.71 -0.05 5.45
CA THR A 107 15.01 -0.11 6.89
C THR A 107 14.83 -1.51 7.41
N ALA A 108 15.44 -1.79 8.55
CA ALA A 108 15.22 -2.99 9.31
C ALA A 108 14.93 -2.62 10.77
N ALA A 109 14.01 -3.37 11.37
CA ALA A 109 13.59 -3.22 12.76
C ALA A 109 13.80 -4.53 13.52
N ASP A 110 13.69 -4.49 14.84
CA ASP A 110 13.72 -5.68 15.68
C ASP A 110 12.56 -6.61 15.30
N VAL A 111 12.90 -7.77 14.77
CA VAL A 111 11.90 -8.73 14.27
C VAL A 111 10.96 -9.26 15.35
N TRP A 112 11.42 -9.32 16.61
CA TRP A 112 10.61 -9.83 17.71
C TRP A 112 9.62 -8.80 18.26
N ARG A 113 9.99 -7.54 18.18
CA ARG A 113 9.18 -6.44 18.73
C ARG A 113 8.40 -5.70 17.66
N ASP A 114 9.02 -5.42 16.51
CA ASP A 114 8.55 -4.44 15.54
C ASP A 114 8.37 -5.03 14.12
N MET A 115 8.19 -6.35 14.00
CA MET A 115 8.25 -7.11 12.73
C MET A 115 7.54 -6.43 11.55
N LEU A 116 6.35 -5.87 11.76
CA LEU A 116 5.53 -5.29 10.70
C LEU A 116 5.42 -3.75 10.76
N LEU A 117 6.29 -3.10 11.55
CA LEU A 117 6.37 -1.65 11.64
C LEU A 117 7.28 -1.02 10.57
N GLY A 118 7.71 -1.79 9.57
CA GLY A 118 8.56 -1.31 8.47
C GLY A 118 8.15 0.05 7.90
N PRO A 119 6.85 0.31 7.60
CA PRO A 119 6.37 1.62 7.16
C PRO A 119 6.70 2.77 8.12
N ALA A 120 6.55 2.56 9.42
CA ALA A 120 6.83 3.58 10.43
C ALA A 120 8.33 3.90 10.55
N PHE A 121 9.21 2.97 10.18
CA PHE A 121 10.65 3.20 10.13
C PHE A 121 11.13 3.77 8.79
N ALA A 122 10.60 3.29 7.67
CA ALA A 122 11.10 3.65 6.34
C ALA A 122 10.54 5.01 5.85
N SER A 123 9.27 5.31 6.15
CA SER A 123 8.61 6.53 5.65
C SER A 123 9.30 7.81 6.13
N PRO A 124 9.66 7.99 7.42
CA PRO A 124 10.34 9.20 7.86
C PRO A 124 11.67 9.43 7.13
N VAL A 125 12.42 8.36 6.83
CA VAL A 125 13.70 8.45 6.11
C VAL A 125 13.48 8.85 4.65
N ALA A 126 12.47 8.28 3.99
CA ALA A 126 12.16 8.63 2.61
C ALA A 126 11.67 10.08 2.49
N LEU A 127 10.79 10.54 3.39
CA LEU A 127 10.31 11.92 3.42
C LEU A 127 11.45 12.92 3.66
N GLU A 128 12.33 12.63 4.62
CA GLU A 128 13.49 13.46 4.90
C GLU A 128 14.44 13.57 3.70
N ARG A 129 14.71 12.46 3.02
CA ARG A 129 15.52 12.46 1.79
C ARG A 129 14.88 13.25 0.65
N ALA A 130 13.57 13.28 0.58
CA ALA A 130 12.83 14.09 -0.38
C ALA A 130 12.74 15.57 0.02
N GLY A 131 13.07 15.93 1.26
CA GLY A 131 12.94 17.29 1.80
C GLY A 131 11.50 17.72 2.02
N ILE A 132 10.58 16.79 2.30
CA ILE A 132 9.14 17.03 2.46
C ILE A 132 8.61 16.45 3.78
N THR A 133 7.40 16.85 4.13
CA THR A 133 6.65 16.36 5.29
C THR A 133 5.50 15.46 4.86
N LEU A 134 4.84 14.81 5.83
CA LEU A 134 3.64 14.01 5.59
C LEU A 134 2.49 14.85 5.00
N GLN A 135 2.42 16.13 5.37
CA GLN A 135 1.37 17.06 4.95
C GLN A 135 1.49 17.47 3.48
N ASP A 136 2.68 17.42 2.90
CA ASP A 136 2.94 17.74 1.49
C ASP A 136 2.46 16.64 0.54
N LEU A 137 2.14 15.46 1.08
CA LEU A 137 1.69 14.32 0.27
C LEU A 137 0.23 14.50 -0.19
N THR A 138 0.00 14.24 -1.46
CA THR A 138 -1.34 14.13 -2.05
C THR A 138 -1.95 12.75 -1.81
N LEU A 139 -1.09 11.70 -1.73
CA LEU A 139 -1.51 10.32 -1.62
C LEU A 139 -0.53 9.51 -0.77
N ILE A 140 -1.06 8.56 0.00
CA ILE A 140 -0.29 7.60 0.77
C ILE A 140 -0.82 6.20 0.47
N GLU A 141 0.03 5.34 -0.05
CA GLU A 141 -0.26 3.94 -0.33
C GLU A 141 0.59 3.06 0.58
N MET A 142 -0.03 2.38 1.52
CA MET A 142 0.63 1.44 2.45
C MET A 142 0.18 0.02 2.17
N HIS A 143 1.14 -0.89 1.99
CA HIS A 143 0.85 -2.30 1.88
C HIS A 143 0.05 -2.82 3.08
N GLU A 144 -1.02 -3.52 2.80
CA GLU A 144 -1.94 -4.07 3.80
C GLU A 144 -1.68 -5.58 3.99
N ALA A 145 -0.63 -5.94 4.70
CA ALA A 145 -0.41 -7.35 5.06
C ALA A 145 -1.51 -7.87 6.00
N PHE A 146 -1.85 -7.04 6.98
CA PHE A 146 -2.93 -7.24 7.96
C PHE A 146 -3.56 -5.90 8.29
N ALA A 147 -4.86 -5.85 8.52
CA ALA A 147 -5.51 -4.63 9.00
C ALA A 147 -4.90 -4.14 10.32
N ALA A 148 -4.56 -5.07 11.22
CA ALA A 148 -3.86 -4.77 12.48
C ALA A 148 -2.53 -4.02 12.23
N GLN A 149 -1.73 -4.50 11.27
CA GLN A 149 -0.45 -3.90 10.91
C GLN A 149 -0.63 -2.48 10.38
N VAL A 150 -1.61 -2.24 9.54
CA VAL A 150 -1.89 -0.89 9.01
C VAL A 150 -2.27 0.06 10.12
N LEU A 151 -3.22 -0.33 10.98
CA LEU A 151 -3.70 0.49 12.09
C LEU A 151 -2.59 0.83 13.09
N VAL A 152 -1.69 -0.12 13.37
CA VAL A 152 -0.54 0.14 14.25
C VAL A 152 0.45 1.10 13.60
N ASN A 153 0.76 0.93 12.30
CA ASN A 153 1.64 1.89 11.60
C ASN A 153 1.05 3.31 11.58
N GLN A 154 -0.25 3.45 11.31
CA GLN A 154 -0.93 4.75 11.39
C GLN A 154 -0.78 5.40 12.76
N LYS A 155 -0.95 4.60 13.84
CA LYS A 155 -0.74 5.07 15.20
C LYS A 155 0.71 5.50 15.45
N MET A 156 1.69 4.73 14.99
CA MET A 156 3.11 5.05 15.18
C MET A 156 3.53 6.32 14.42
N PHE A 157 2.88 6.64 13.29
CA PHE A 157 3.14 7.89 12.57
C PHE A 157 2.85 9.13 13.41
N SER A 158 1.84 9.08 14.28
CA SER A 158 1.44 10.20 15.14
C SER A 158 1.88 10.08 16.60
N ASP A 159 2.59 9.00 16.99
CA ASP A 159 2.99 8.73 18.34
C ASP A 159 4.27 9.49 18.74
N PRO A 160 4.22 10.47 19.69
CA PRO A 160 5.39 11.23 20.10
C PRO A 160 6.44 10.38 20.82
N GLN A 161 6.02 9.34 21.57
CA GLN A 161 6.93 8.47 22.29
C GLN A 161 7.71 7.59 21.30
N PHE A 162 7.03 7.00 20.32
CA PHE A 162 7.69 6.25 19.25
C PHE A 162 8.67 7.15 18.48
N ALA A 163 8.27 8.37 18.15
CA ALA A 163 9.14 9.33 17.47
C ALA A 163 10.42 9.62 18.26
N SER A 164 10.29 9.95 19.54
CA SER A 164 11.44 10.35 20.39
C SER A 164 12.29 9.16 20.84
N GLU A 165 11.68 8.07 21.30
CA GLU A 165 12.39 6.96 21.91
C GLU A 165 12.92 5.96 20.88
N THR A 166 12.16 5.72 19.80
CA THR A 166 12.52 4.71 18.77
C THR A 166 13.20 5.34 17.57
N LEU A 167 12.57 6.36 16.97
CA LEU A 167 13.10 6.99 15.75
C LEU A 167 14.14 8.08 16.03
N LYS A 168 14.32 8.51 17.28
CA LYS A 168 15.21 9.62 17.69
C LYS A 168 14.88 10.94 16.97
N ARG A 169 13.59 11.19 16.74
CA ARG A 169 13.07 12.40 16.12
C ARG A 169 12.40 13.30 17.17
N MET A 170 12.48 14.61 16.99
CA MET A 170 11.89 15.58 17.91
C MET A 170 10.35 15.59 17.85
N GLN A 171 9.79 15.22 16.68
CA GLN A 171 8.35 15.22 16.45
C GLN A 171 7.92 13.99 15.65
N PRO A 172 6.69 13.48 15.85
CA PRO A 172 6.09 12.45 15.01
C PRO A 172 5.88 12.95 13.59
N LEU A 173 5.62 12.05 12.65
CA LEU A 173 5.26 12.42 11.26
C LEU A 173 3.92 13.16 11.20
N GLY A 174 2.98 12.77 12.04
CA GLY A 174 1.63 13.31 12.12
C GLY A 174 0.55 12.28 11.79
N GLU A 175 -0.69 12.71 11.84
CA GLU A 175 -1.85 11.87 11.52
C GLU A 175 -2.01 11.74 10.00
N ILE A 176 -2.37 10.54 9.57
CA ILE A 176 -2.69 10.24 8.17
C ILE A 176 -4.15 10.62 7.90
N ASP A 177 -4.38 11.50 6.93
CA ASP A 177 -5.71 11.82 6.44
C ASP A 177 -6.32 10.60 5.70
N PRO A 178 -7.45 10.05 6.17
CA PRO A 178 -8.10 8.92 5.54
C PRO A 178 -8.56 9.14 4.09
N GLN A 179 -8.68 10.40 3.65
CA GLN A 179 -9.05 10.75 2.26
C GLN A 179 -7.88 10.68 1.28
N ARG A 180 -6.66 10.54 1.80
CA ARG A 180 -5.42 10.41 1.03
C ARG A 180 -4.78 9.03 1.17
N PHE A 181 -5.40 8.14 1.94
CA PHE A 181 -4.82 6.87 2.36
C PHE A 181 -5.50 5.67 1.72
N ASN A 182 -4.75 4.84 0.97
CA ASN A 182 -5.22 3.61 0.31
C ASN A 182 -6.58 3.80 -0.37
N VAL A 183 -6.70 4.87 -1.15
CA VAL A 183 -7.99 5.40 -1.65
C VAL A 183 -8.71 4.48 -2.63
N GLN A 184 -8.01 3.51 -3.19
CA GLN A 184 -8.55 2.50 -4.09
C GLN A 184 -8.58 1.10 -3.46
N GLY A 185 -8.49 1.00 -2.13
CA GLY A 185 -8.26 -0.25 -1.44
C GLY A 185 -6.82 -0.73 -1.58
N GLY A 186 -6.50 -1.89 -1.04
CA GLY A 186 -5.14 -2.40 -1.03
C GLY A 186 -5.06 -3.93 -1.01
N SER A 187 -3.98 -4.47 -0.48
CA SER A 187 -3.68 -5.90 -0.53
C SER A 187 -4.67 -6.78 0.24
N LEU A 188 -5.43 -6.24 1.18
CA LEU A 188 -6.55 -6.97 1.80
C LEU A 188 -7.60 -7.36 0.76
N ALA A 189 -7.84 -6.48 -0.21
CA ALA A 189 -8.83 -6.69 -1.27
C ALA A 189 -8.22 -7.37 -2.51
N TYR A 190 -7.08 -6.89 -3.01
CA TYR A 190 -6.46 -7.39 -4.23
C TYR A 190 -5.61 -8.64 -4.03
N GLY A 191 -5.24 -8.97 -2.79
CA GLY A 191 -4.28 -10.01 -2.49
C GLY A 191 -2.83 -9.52 -2.49
N HIS A 192 -1.92 -10.45 -2.20
CA HIS A 192 -0.49 -10.16 -2.05
C HIS A 192 0.36 -11.18 -2.81
N PRO A 193 0.66 -10.93 -4.09
CA PRO A 193 1.57 -11.76 -4.89
C PRO A 193 3.04 -11.39 -4.64
N PHE A 194 3.44 -11.26 -3.38
CA PHE A 194 4.80 -10.97 -2.91
C PHE A 194 5.52 -9.87 -3.69
N ALA A 195 6.47 -10.25 -4.55
CA ALA A 195 7.31 -9.32 -5.28
C ALA A 195 6.54 -8.37 -6.22
N ALA A 196 5.38 -8.78 -6.73
CA ALA A 196 4.56 -7.93 -7.60
C ALA A 196 3.87 -6.79 -6.85
N THR A 197 3.64 -6.91 -5.53
CA THR A 197 2.89 -5.92 -4.75
C THR A 197 3.52 -4.52 -4.80
N GLY A 198 4.84 -4.41 -4.66
CA GLY A 198 5.52 -3.11 -4.71
C GLY A 198 5.35 -2.40 -6.04
N ALA A 199 5.54 -3.11 -7.15
CA ALA A 199 5.36 -2.56 -8.50
C ALA A 199 3.89 -2.18 -8.75
N ARG A 200 2.91 -2.98 -8.31
CA ARG A 200 1.49 -2.66 -8.38
C ARG A 200 1.19 -1.34 -7.63
N MET A 201 1.66 -1.21 -6.38
CA MET A 201 1.43 -0.01 -5.56
C MET A 201 2.02 1.24 -6.21
N ILE A 202 3.22 1.15 -6.77
CA ILE A 202 3.87 2.25 -7.50
C ILE A 202 3.00 2.67 -8.69
N THR A 203 2.59 1.72 -9.52
CA THR A 203 1.76 1.98 -10.72
C THR A 203 0.44 2.63 -10.34
N GLN A 204 -0.25 2.07 -9.35
CA GLN A 204 -1.53 2.57 -8.84
C GLN A 204 -1.41 3.99 -8.29
N THR A 205 -0.37 4.27 -7.49
CA THR A 205 -0.10 5.61 -6.96
C THR A 205 0.13 6.63 -8.07
N LEU A 206 0.94 6.29 -9.08
CA LEU A 206 1.23 7.20 -10.19
C LEU A 206 0.00 7.51 -11.03
N HIS A 207 -0.84 6.51 -11.33
CA HIS A 207 -2.08 6.71 -12.04
C HIS A 207 -3.08 7.55 -11.24
N GLU A 208 -3.20 7.32 -9.94
CA GLU A 208 -4.09 8.11 -9.08
C GLU A 208 -3.61 9.55 -8.94
N LEU A 209 -2.31 9.79 -8.75
CA LEU A 209 -1.75 11.15 -8.75
C LEU A 209 -2.07 11.88 -10.06
N ARG A 210 -1.94 11.20 -11.20
CA ARG A 210 -2.34 11.78 -12.50
C ARG A 210 -3.81 12.17 -12.56
N ARG A 211 -4.71 11.30 -12.07
CA ARG A 211 -6.15 11.59 -12.01
C ARG A 211 -6.45 12.82 -11.15
N ARG A 212 -5.63 13.06 -10.12
CA ARG A 212 -5.73 14.22 -9.23
C ARG A 212 -5.07 15.51 -9.76
N GLY A 213 -4.44 15.45 -10.92
CA GLY A 213 -3.74 16.59 -11.51
C GLY A 213 -2.29 16.75 -11.07
N GLY A 214 -1.68 15.71 -10.52
CA GLY A 214 -0.30 15.68 -10.06
C GLY A 214 -0.14 15.68 -8.55
N GLY A 215 1.09 15.81 -8.09
CA GLY A 215 1.46 15.88 -6.68
C GLY A 215 2.42 14.81 -6.21
N LEU A 216 2.57 14.70 -4.89
CA LEU A 216 3.51 13.78 -4.24
C LEU A 216 2.77 12.58 -3.63
N GLY A 217 3.30 11.39 -3.83
CA GLY A 217 2.79 10.15 -3.26
C GLY A 217 3.84 9.40 -2.44
N LEU A 218 3.44 8.85 -1.31
CA LEU A 218 4.25 7.92 -0.53
C LEU A 218 3.75 6.51 -0.75
N VAL A 219 4.62 5.61 -1.21
CA VAL A 219 4.38 4.17 -1.26
C VAL A 219 5.24 3.52 -0.19
N THR A 220 4.63 2.73 0.71
CA THR A 220 5.37 2.09 1.80
C THR A 220 4.89 0.67 2.09
N ALA A 221 5.80 -0.20 2.45
CA ALA A 221 5.52 -1.59 2.73
C ALA A 221 6.39 -2.15 3.87
N CYS A 222 5.80 -3.06 4.64
CA CYS A 222 6.56 -3.97 5.49
C CYS A 222 6.82 -5.28 4.75
N ALA A 223 7.85 -5.99 5.18
CA ALA A 223 8.06 -7.39 4.82
C ALA A 223 8.45 -8.20 6.06
N ALA A 224 8.18 -9.49 6.03
CA ALA A 224 8.59 -10.42 7.08
C ALA A 224 10.10 -10.30 7.34
N GLY A 225 10.50 -10.48 8.60
CA GLY A 225 11.89 -10.28 9.02
C GLY A 225 12.24 -8.86 9.47
N GLY A 226 11.23 -8.03 9.77
CA GLY A 226 11.42 -6.67 10.26
C GLY A 226 11.83 -5.67 9.19
N LEU A 227 11.62 -6.00 7.92
CA LEU A 227 12.02 -5.12 6.82
C LEU A 227 10.95 -4.06 6.52
N GLY A 228 11.41 -2.86 6.14
CA GLY A 228 10.57 -1.76 5.69
C GLY A 228 11.10 -1.15 4.40
N ALA A 229 10.20 -0.74 3.54
CA ALA A 229 10.50 0.03 2.34
C ALA A 229 9.56 1.23 2.23
N ALA A 230 10.08 2.35 1.74
CA ALA A 230 9.29 3.52 1.40
C ALA A 230 9.85 4.21 0.16
N MET A 231 8.97 4.75 -0.66
CA MET A 231 9.32 5.53 -1.85
C MET A 231 8.44 6.78 -1.92
N VAL A 232 9.04 7.92 -2.24
CA VAL A 232 8.33 9.15 -2.58
C VAL A 232 8.31 9.28 -4.09
N LEU A 233 7.11 9.34 -4.64
CA LEU A 233 6.83 9.49 -6.06
C LEU A 233 6.27 10.88 -6.34
N GLU A 234 6.50 11.40 -7.55
CA GLU A 234 5.99 12.68 -8.00
C GLU A 234 5.38 12.56 -9.38
N VAL A 235 4.27 13.23 -9.57
CA VAL A 235 3.63 13.48 -10.87
C VAL A 235 3.45 14.97 -11.04
N GLU A 236 3.94 15.49 -12.17
CA GLU A 236 3.78 16.90 -12.59
C GLU A 236 2.47 17.14 -13.32
#